data_cb1de5db0b204a8079fad7e7ed584de7
#
_entry.id   cb1de5db0b204a8079fad7e7ed584de7
#
_cell.length_a   1.000
_cell.length_b   1.000
_cell.length_c   1.000
_cell.angle_alpha   90.00
_cell.angle_beta   90.00
_cell.angle_gamma   90.00
#
_symmetry.space_group_name_H-M   'P 1'
#
loop_
_entity.id
_entity.type
_entity.pdbx_description
1 polymer ?
#
loop_
_entity_poly.entity_id
_entity_poly.type
_entity_poly.pdbx_seq_one_letter_code
_entity_poly.pdbx_strand_id
1 'polypeptide(L)'
;MLPVFDFDENERAFPAAANDHPLYNYWGYSTIQIFAPKQNFAADLENAVLEFKAMVYKFHPAGLEIWLDVIFNYTAEFGADGPVDHFKSLARDHCYLLKKDGAHKNYSSCVNTLKCAH
;
A
#
# COMPACT_ATOMS: atom_id res chain seq x y z
N MET A 1 12.01 -7.12 4.65
CA MET A 1 11.96 -5.67 4.97
C MET A 1 10.50 -5.23 4.91
N LEU A 2 10.14 -4.16 5.65
CA LEU A 2 8.80 -3.57 5.62
C LEU A 2 8.40 -3.16 4.19
N PRO A 3 7.10 -2.95 3.92
CA PRO A 3 6.65 -2.53 2.60
C PRO A 3 7.42 -1.34 2.07
N VAL A 4 7.82 -1.43 0.81
CA VAL A 4 8.53 -0.36 0.10
C VAL A 4 7.64 0.34 -0.91
N PHE A 5 6.41 -0.16 -1.11
CA PHE A 5 5.44 0.42 -2.02
C PHE A 5 4.95 1.78 -1.54
N ASP A 6 4.44 2.57 -2.46
CA ASP A 6 3.91 3.88 -2.12
C ASP A 6 2.64 3.79 -1.26
N PHE A 7 2.57 4.63 -0.24
CA PHE A 7 1.46 4.76 0.70
C PHE A 7 1.34 6.20 1.21
N ASP A 8 0.18 6.58 1.70
CA ASP A 8 -0.01 7.89 2.34
C ASP A 8 0.39 7.84 3.81
N GLU A 9 1.39 8.62 4.20
CA GLU A 9 1.82 8.75 5.59
C GLU A 9 0.76 9.45 6.44
N ASN A 10 -0.03 10.31 5.83
CA ASN A 10 -1.11 11.06 6.49
C ASN A 10 -2.44 10.33 6.49
N GLU A 11 -2.46 9.08 5.98
CA GLU A 11 -3.64 8.24 6.05
C GLU A 11 -4.18 8.28 7.48
N ARG A 12 -5.43 8.67 7.63
CA ARG A 12 -6.08 8.84 8.93
C ARG A 12 -6.12 7.53 9.71
N ALA A 13 -5.03 7.22 10.34
CA ALA A 13 -5.03 6.33 11.46
C ALA A 13 -5.39 7.16 12.68
N PHE A 14 -6.58 7.07 13.16
CA PHE A 14 -7.04 7.44 14.50
C PHE A 14 -6.84 8.90 14.95
N PRO A 15 -7.84 9.48 15.65
CA PRO A 15 -7.68 10.77 16.30
C PRO A 15 -6.44 10.71 17.20
N ALA A 16 -5.67 11.78 17.17
CA ALA A 16 -4.45 11.94 17.96
C ALA A 16 -4.66 11.37 19.36
N ALA A 17 -3.81 10.41 19.74
CA ALA A 17 -3.76 9.95 21.13
C ALA A 17 -3.49 11.19 22.01
N ALA A 18 -3.81 11.11 23.29
CA ALA A 18 -3.90 12.17 24.29
C ALA A 18 -2.76 13.22 24.38
N ASN A 19 -1.83 13.25 23.45
CA ASN A 19 -0.64 14.09 23.44
C ASN A 19 -0.56 15.09 22.28
N ASP A 20 -1.64 15.38 21.58
CA ASP A 20 -1.72 16.37 20.47
C ASP A 20 -0.71 16.16 19.30
N HIS A 21 -0.06 15.04 19.21
CA HIS A 21 0.81 14.73 18.08
C HIS A 21 0.05 13.89 17.03
N PRO A 22 0.10 14.30 15.74
CA PRO A 22 -0.49 13.49 14.68
C PRO A 22 0.19 12.12 14.60
N LEU A 23 -0.61 11.07 14.49
CA LEU A 23 -0.09 9.74 14.21
C LEU A 23 0.02 9.56 12.70
N TYR A 24 1.18 9.15 12.24
CA TYR A 24 1.46 8.87 10.84
C TYR A 24 1.44 7.37 10.57
N ASN A 25 1.05 6.97 9.36
CA ASN A 25 1.23 5.60 8.90
C ASN A 25 2.72 5.31 8.75
N TYR A 26 3.28 4.57 9.69
CA TYR A 26 4.69 4.21 9.72
C TYR A 26 5.00 2.91 8.97
N TRP A 27 4.07 1.97 9.00
CA TRP A 27 4.31 0.61 8.51
C TRP A 27 4.15 0.45 7.00
N GLY A 28 3.33 1.29 6.34
CA GLY A 28 3.14 1.29 4.91
C GLY A 28 2.31 0.13 4.35
N TYR A 29 1.47 -0.52 5.19
CA TYR A 29 0.64 -1.62 4.72
C TYR A 29 -0.64 -1.19 3.98
N SER A 30 -0.98 0.10 3.97
CA SER A 30 -2.07 0.65 3.14
C SER A 30 -1.50 1.10 1.80
N THR A 31 -1.26 0.15 0.90
CA THR A 31 -0.60 0.40 -0.38
C THR A 31 -1.50 1.19 -1.34
N ILE A 32 -0.96 2.27 -1.90
CA ILE A 32 -1.57 3.04 -3.00
C ILE A 32 -1.08 2.50 -4.34
N GLN A 33 0.24 2.34 -4.52
CA GLN A 33 0.86 1.90 -5.76
C GLN A 33 1.64 0.60 -5.56
N ILE A 34 1.16 -0.49 -6.13
CA ILE A 34 1.75 -1.82 -5.93
C ILE A 34 3.10 -1.99 -6.67
N PHE A 35 3.34 -1.23 -7.74
CA PHE A 35 4.54 -1.37 -8.58
C PHE A 35 5.50 -0.19 -8.49
N ALA A 36 5.28 0.74 -7.57
CA ALA A 36 6.14 1.90 -7.37
C ALA A 36 6.70 1.90 -5.94
N PRO A 37 8.02 2.03 -5.76
CA PRO A 37 8.58 2.28 -4.45
C PRO A 37 8.22 3.69 -3.98
N LYS A 38 8.04 3.84 -2.67
CA LYS A 38 7.77 5.13 -2.05
C LYS A 38 8.95 6.06 -2.28
N GLN A 39 8.69 7.19 -2.93
CA GLN A 39 9.72 8.16 -3.30
C GLN A 39 10.45 8.71 -2.06
N ASN A 40 9.75 8.94 -0.96
CA ASN A 40 10.33 9.49 0.27
C ASN A 40 11.36 8.57 0.94
N PHE A 41 11.51 7.33 0.49
CA PHE A 41 12.57 6.42 0.97
C PHE A 41 13.88 6.60 0.19
N ALA A 42 13.86 7.33 -0.92
CA ALA A 42 15.06 7.61 -1.72
C ALA A 42 15.73 8.91 -1.28
N ALA A 43 17.04 9.00 -1.48
CA ALA A 43 17.78 10.24 -1.29
C ALA A 43 17.47 11.24 -2.42
N ASP A 44 17.20 10.73 -3.62
CA ASP A 44 16.71 11.48 -4.76
C ASP A 44 15.32 10.95 -5.15
N LEU A 45 14.29 11.76 -4.92
CA LEU A 45 12.88 11.39 -5.13
C LEU A 45 12.59 10.95 -6.57
N GLU A 46 13.26 11.53 -7.55
CA GLU A 46 13.06 11.18 -8.97
C GLU A 46 13.69 9.82 -9.33
N ASN A 47 14.64 9.36 -8.52
CA ASN A 47 15.40 8.15 -8.75
C ASN A 47 15.07 6.99 -7.81
N ALA A 48 13.95 7.02 -7.11
CA ALA A 48 13.57 6.01 -6.11
C ALA A 48 13.67 4.56 -6.63
N VAL A 49 13.23 4.30 -7.86
CA VAL A 49 13.33 2.97 -8.49
C VAL A 49 14.77 2.55 -8.72
N LEU A 50 15.62 3.49 -9.16
CA LEU A 50 17.04 3.20 -9.41
C LEU A 50 17.79 2.97 -8.11
N GLU A 51 17.52 3.77 -7.08
CA GLU A 51 18.12 3.58 -5.75
C GLU A 51 17.70 2.26 -5.12
N PHE A 52 16.43 1.89 -5.22
CA PHE A 52 15.95 0.59 -4.75
C PHE A 52 16.68 -0.56 -5.47
N LYS A 53 16.77 -0.52 -6.80
CA LYS A 53 17.51 -1.52 -7.58
C LYS A 53 19.00 -1.55 -7.21
N ALA A 54 19.62 -0.39 -7.01
CA ALA A 54 21.02 -0.30 -6.60
C ALA A 54 21.25 -0.92 -5.21
N MET A 55 20.32 -0.71 -4.29
CA MET A 55 20.34 -1.36 -2.98
C MET A 55 20.31 -2.88 -3.12
N VAL A 56 19.33 -3.43 -3.85
CA VAL A 56 19.21 -4.87 -4.11
C VAL A 56 20.50 -5.43 -4.73
N TYR A 57 21.03 -4.73 -5.72
CA TYR A 57 22.27 -5.11 -6.41
C TYR A 57 23.50 -5.16 -5.48
N LYS A 58 23.53 -4.32 -4.45
CA LYS A 58 24.63 -4.34 -3.44
C LYS A 58 24.48 -5.48 -2.44
N PHE A 59 23.27 -5.87 -2.08
CA PHE A 59 23.05 -6.94 -1.12
C PHE A 59 23.33 -8.34 -1.70
N HIS A 60 22.93 -8.60 -2.94
CA HIS A 60 23.05 -9.91 -3.57
C HIS A 60 24.50 -10.44 -3.65
N PRO A 61 25.52 -9.65 -4.07
CA PRO A 61 26.91 -10.11 -4.07
C PRO A 61 27.46 -10.37 -2.68
N ALA A 62 26.88 -9.77 -1.65
CA ALA A 62 27.22 -10.03 -0.25
C ALA A 62 26.55 -11.31 0.29
N GLY A 63 25.82 -12.06 -0.54
CA GLY A 63 25.10 -13.27 -0.14
C GLY A 63 23.83 -13.02 0.66
N LEU A 64 23.29 -11.80 0.61
CA LEU A 64 22.07 -11.41 1.33
C LEU A 64 20.88 -11.37 0.37
N GLU A 65 19.83 -12.10 0.69
CA GLU A 65 18.54 -12.02 -0.01
C GLU A 65 17.71 -10.84 0.53
N ILE A 66 16.90 -10.24 -0.35
CA ILE A 66 15.92 -9.22 0.04
C ILE A 66 14.52 -9.78 -0.09
N TRP A 67 13.84 -9.89 1.02
CA TRP A 67 12.45 -10.34 1.10
C TRP A 67 11.57 -9.11 1.34
N LEU A 68 10.65 -8.84 0.41
CA LEU A 68 9.67 -7.76 0.54
C LEU A 68 8.46 -8.27 1.29
N ASP A 69 8.08 -7.54 2.34
CA ASP A 69 6.80 -7.75 3.01
C ASP A 69 5.74 -6.95 2.25
N VAL A 70 4.74 -7.63 1.71
CA VAL A 70 3.79 -7.03 0.77
C VAL A 70 2.34 -7.42 1.09
N ILE A 71 1.41 -6.54 0.75
CA ILE A 71 -0.03 -6.75 0.86
C ILE A 71 -0.65 -6.74 -0.53
N PHE A 72 -1.34 -7.83 -0.89
CA PHE A 72 -2.06 -7.98 -2.15
C PHE A 72 -3.54 -8.33 -1.97
N ASN A 73 -4.05 -8.31 -0.76
CA ASN A 73 -5.43 -8.72 -0.46
C ASN A 73 -6.39 -7.55 -0.22
N TYR A 74 -5.87 -6.33 -0.02
CA TYR A 74 -6.64 -5.10 0.09
C TYR A 74 -5.83 -3.89 -0.40
N THR A 75 -6.45 -2.71 -0.44
CA THR A 75 -5.81 -1.44 -0.84
C THR A 75 -6.20 -0.30 0.08
N ALA A 76 -5.47 0.81 0.01
CA ALA A 76 -5.76 2.07 0.69
C ALA A 76 -7.08 2.73 0.24
N GLU A 77 -7.75 2.20 -0.80
CA GLU A 77 -9.02 2.76 -1.27
C GLU A 77 -10.22 2.48 -0.35
N PHE A 78 -10.06 1.71 0.72
CA PHE A 78 -11.07 1.40 1.74
C PHE A 78 -12.43 0.94 1.18
N GLY A 79 -13.54 1.43 1.79
CA GLY A 79 -14.92 1.12 1.40
C GLY A 79 -15.44 2.00 0.25
N ALA A 80 -16.76 2.02 0.08
CA ALA A 80 -17.41 2.80 -0.98
C ALA A 80 -17.08 4.30 -0.89
N ASP A 81 -17.01 4.84 0.33
CA ASP A 81 -16.76 6.26 0.60
C ASP A 81 -15.26 6.60 0.73
N GLY A 82 -14.38 5.63 0.54
CA GLY A 82 -12.93 5.84 0.56
C GLY A 82 -12.40 6.46 -0.73
N PRO A 83 -11.09 6.77 -0.79
CA PRO A 83 -10.47 7.39 -1.96
C PRO A 83 -10.71 6.57 -3.24
N VAL A 84 -10.61 7.24 -4.38
CA VAL A 84 -10.72 6.65 -5.73
C VAL A 84 -9.41 6.93 -6.46
N ASP A 85 -8.39 6.17 -6.13
CA ASP A 85 -7.03 6.45 -6.59
C ASP A 85 -6.62 5.64 -7.81
N HIS A 86 -6.95 4.34 -7.85
CA HIS A 86 -6.50 3.46 -8.93
C HIS A 86 -7.50 2.37 -9.30
N PHE A 87 -7.68 1.29 -8.52
CA PHE A 87 -8.54 0.16 -8.92
C PHE A 87 -10.02 0.49 -8.95
N LYS A 88 -10.50 1.38 -8.05
CA LYS A 88 -11.88 1.84 -8.09
C LYS A 88 -12.17 2.65 -9.35
N SER A 89 -11.23 3.51 -9.77
CA SER A 89 -11.40 4.33 -10.96
C SER A 89 -11.30 3.53 -12.24
N LEU A 90 -10.44 2.52 -12.27
CA LEU A 90 -10.20 1.70 -13.47
C LEU A 90 -11.30 0.65 -13.69
N ALA A 91 -11.56 -0.18 -12.71
CA ALA A 91 -12.47 -1.32 -12.86
C ALA A 91 -12.90 -1.89 -11.50
N ARG A 92 -13.60 -1.10 -10.68
CA ARG A 92 -14.01 -1.48 -9.32
C ARG A 92 -14.59 -2.89 -9.23
N ASP A 93 -15.58 -3.21 -10.10
CA ASP A 93 -16.33 -4.45 -10.03
C ASP A 93 -15.51 -5.68 -10.48
N HIS A 94 -14.43 -5.45 -11.22
CA HIS A 94 -13.47 -6.49 -11.58
C HIS A 94 -12.38 -6.68 -10.53
N CYS A 95 -11.96 -5.60 -9.88
CA CYS A 95 -10.84 -5.63 -8.95
C CYS A 95 -11.24 -6.01 -7.53
N TYR A 96 -12.47 -5.70 -7.11
CA TYR A 96 -12.91 -5.94 -5.73
C TYR A 96 -14.00 -7.01 -5.63
N LEU A 97 -13.99 -7.72 -4.50
CA LEU A 97 -15.08 -8.58 -4.10
C LEU A 97 -16.23 -7.73 -3.57
N LEU A 98 -17.37 -7.77 -4.25
CA LEU A 98 -18.57 -7.01 -3.88
C LEU A 98 -19.67 -7.91 -3.34
N LYS A 99 -20.53 -7.35 -2.50
CA LYS A 99 -21.81 -7.91 -2.10
C LYS A 99 -22.87 -7.65 -3.18
N LYS A 100 -24.03 -8.25 -3.04
CA LYS A 100 -25.16 -8.04 -3.98
C LYS A 100 -25.69 -6.61 -4.02
N ASP A 101 -25.53 -5.87 -2.93
CA ASP A 101 -25.89 -4.45 -2.80
C ASP A 101 -24.81 -3.49 -3.32
N GLY A 102 -23.70 -4.03 -3.87
CA GLY A 102 -22.57 -3.25 -4.37
C GLY A 102 -21.56 -2.81 -3.31
N ALA A 103 -21.77 -3.10 -2.03
CA ALA A 103 -20.78 -2.81 -0.99
C ALA A 103 -19.58 -3.75 -1.09
N HIS A 104 -18.41 -3.29 -0.66
CA HIS A 104 -17.22 -4.13 -0.61
C HIS A 104 -17.37 -5.27 0.42
N LYS A 105 -16.91 -6.46 0.06
CA LYS A 105 -16.68 -7.53 1.05
C LYS A 105 -15.42 -7.23 1.83
N ASN A 106 -15.47 -7.52 3.14
CA ASN A 106 -14.38 -7.22 4.07
C ASN A 106 -13.80 -8.50 4.68
N TYR A 107 -13.20 -9.35 3.86
CA TYR A 107 -12.53 -10.56 4.35
C TYR A 107 -11.12 -10.27 4.90
N SER A 108 -10.54 -9.14 4.50
CA SER A 108 -9.23 -8.69 4.97
C SER A 108 -9.26 -8.02 6.34
N SER A 109 -10.46 -7.65 6.85
CA SER A 109 -10.69 -6.73 7.98
C SER A 109 -10.19 -5.29 7.75
N CYS A 110 -9.80 -4.97 6.49
CA CYS A 110 -9.32 -3.66 6.06
C CYS A 110 -10.32 -2.97 5.12
N VAL A 111 -11.62 -3.23 5.31
CA VAL A 111 -12.78 -2.64 4.63
C VAL A 111 -13.02 -3.13 3.20
N ASN A 112 -11.98 -3.37 2.41
CA ASN A 112 -12.11 -3.96 1.07
C ASN A 112 -11.34 -5.27 0.95
N THR A 113 -11.62 -6.02 -0.11
CA THR A 113 -10.88 -7.24 -0.45
C THR A 113 -10.71 -7.31 -1.96
N LEU A 114 -9.47 -7.43 -2.42
CA LEU A 114 -9.16 -7.60 -3.83
C LEU A 114 -9.60 -8.98 -4.34
N LYS A 115 -10.05 -9.01 -5.58
CA LYS A 115 -10.46 -10.23 -6.29
C LYS A 115 -9.25 -10.83 -7.00
N CYS A 116 -8.43 -11.57 -6.24
CA CYS A 116 -7.18 -12.15 -6.75
C CYS A 116 -7.36 -13.55 -7.37
N ALA A 117 -8.55 -14.16 -7.27
CA ALA A 117 -8.85 -15.46 -7.88
C ALA A 117 -9.61 -15.28 -9.20
N HIS A 118 -9.10 -15.89 -10.26
CA HIS A 118 -9.76 -16.06 -11.55
C HIS A 118 -10.08 -17.52 -11.79
#